data_f177de254eb59e3fca0a32f2c666a279
#
_entry.id   f177de254eb59e3fca0a32f2c666a279
#
_cell.length_a   1.000
_cell.length_b   1.000
_cell.length_c   1.000
_cell.angle_alpha   90.00
_cell.angle_beta   90.00
_cell.angle_gamma   90.00
#
_symmetry.space_group_name_H-M   'P 1'
#
loop_
_entity.id
_entity.type
_entity.pdbx_description
1 polymer ?
#
loop_
_entity_poly.entity_id
_entity_poly.type
_entity_poly.pdbx_seq_one_letter_code
_entity_poly.pdbx_strand_id
1 'polypeptide(L)'
;MGKMPPFDLAQFAQTTDSIRKKAMDECRLINNPSDEELRVLVGNELGVRKTIYGNFVAESEPSSRAAMFTKNGVDCSFGEEEQKLLTQCEKALAGERLISVDRIVGGEDSGTTVKLIIPERFAHVAYGGRNLYLPVEEEIEQPTYEIVMFADEAFEVNKSKPLPEKDITIRLAMLDNGRVIKVVRNSNYIGEYKKGVFASEDWLAKTRRGGIFLHAGCRED
;
A
#
# COMPACT_ATOMS: atom_id res chain seq x y z
N MET A 1 -13.68 -0.96 -35.54
CA MET A 1 -13.43 -0.87 -34.11
C MET A 1 -11.99 -0.38 -33.95
N GLY A 2 -11.81 0.90 -33.55
CA GLY A 2 -10.49 1.45 -33.24
C GLY A 2 -9.92 0.71 -32.03
N LYS A 3 -8.66 0.27 -32.09
CA LYS A 3 -7.95 -0.22 -30.91
C LYS A 3 -7.91 0.93 -29.91
N MET A 4 -8.43 0.73 -28.70
CA MET A 4 -8.19 1.66 -27.62
C MET A 4 -6.68 1.84 -27.45
N PRO A 5 -6.21 3.06 -27.14
CA PRO A 5 -4.81 3.27 -26.83
C PRO A 5 -4.41 2.39 -25.64
N PRO A 6 -3.14 1.93 -25.58
CA PRO A 6 -2.67 1.18 -24.44
C PRO A 6 -2.85 2.01 -23.15
N PHE A 7 -3.15 1.34 -22.05
CA PHE A 7 -3.28 1.99 -20.74
C PHE A 7 -1.94 2.62 -20.33
N ASP A 8 -1.99 3.88 -19.96
CA ASP A 8 -0.81 4.61 -19.50
C ASP A 8 -0.57 4.35 -18.00
N LEU A 9 0.51 3.66 -17.67
CA LEU A 9 0.89 3.34 -16.29
C LEU A 9 1.14 4.60 -15.44
N ALA A 10 1.48 5.74 -16.06
CA ALA A 10 1.65 7.01 -15.35
C ALA A 10 0.37 7.47 -14.64
N GLN A 11 -0.81 6.98 -15.05
CA GLN A 11 -2.07 7.26 -14.37
C GLN A 11 -2.09 6.79 -12.92
N PHE A 12 -1.34 5.73 -12.58
CA PHE A 12 -1.20 5.30 -11.19
C PHE A 12 -0.56 6.41 -10.35
N ALA A 13 0.57 6.97 -10.80
CA ALA A 13 1.24 8.05 -10.08
C ALA A 13 0.38 9.32 -10.02
N GLN A 14 -0.24 9.70 -11.15
CA GLN A 14 -1.11 10.87 -11.20
C GLN A 14 -2.26 10.77 -10.21
N THR A 15 -2.89 9.58 -10.13
CA THR A 15 -4.00 9.33 -9.21
C THR A 15 -3.54 9.40 -7.75
N THR A 16 -2.45 8.72 -7.40
CA THR A 16 -1.98 8.67 -6.01
C THR A 16 -1.45 10.03 -5.53
N ASP A 17 -0.72 10.75 -6.39
CA ASP A 17 -0.25 12.11 -6.11
C ASP A 17 -1.44 13.09 -5.94
N SER A 18 -2.48 12.97 -6.79
CA SER A 18 -3.71 13.76 -6.68
C SER A 18 -4.45 13.52 -5.37
N ILE A 19 -4.61 12.26 -4.98
CA ILE A 19 -5.26 11.87 -3.71
C ILE A 19 -4.52 12.49 -2.52
N ARG A 20 -3.19 12.33 -2.48
CA ARG A 20 -2.35 12.87 -1.39
C ARG A 20 -2.42 14.39 -1.32
N LYS A 21 -2.23 15.05 -2.46
CA LYS A 21 -2.29 16.51 -2.56
C LYS A 21 -3.64 17.05 -2.07
N LYS A 22 -4.73 16.47 -2.55
CA LYS A 22 -6.09 16.88 -2.14
C LYS A 22 -6.32 16.69 -0.65
N ALA A 23 -5.88 15.57 -0.08
CA ALA A 23 -6.01 15.32 1.35
C ALA A 23 -5.17 16.31 2.18
N MET A 24 -4.00 16.74 1.67
CA MET A 24 -3.17 17.77 2.31
C MET A 24 -3.83 19.13 2.24
N ASP A 25 -4.30 19.56 1.07
CA ASP A 25 -4.96 20.85 0.85
C ASP A 25 -6.23 20.99 1.70
N GLU A 26 -6.93 19.90 1.97
CA GLU A 26 -8.13 19.83 2.81
C GLU A 26 -7.83 19.52 4.30
N CYS A 27 -6.57 19.55 4.72
CA CYS A 27 -6.12 19.24 6.10
C CYS A 27 -6.60 17.88 6.63
N ARG A 28 -6.71 16.88 5.74
CA ARG A 28 -7.11 15.50 6.06
C ARG A 28 -5.94 14.52 6.08
N LEU A 29 -4.72 14.97 5.76
CA LEU A 29 -3.53 14.13 5.73
C LEU A 29 -2.81 14.18 7.08
N ILE A 30 -2.59 13.00 7.67
CA ILE A 30 -1.68 12.78 8.80
C ILE A 30 -0.38 12.30 8.18
N ASN A 31 0.61 13.19 8.10
CA ASN A 31 1.87 12.91 7.40
C ASN A 31 2.95 12.48 8.38
N ASN A 32 3.57 11.35 8.14
CA ASN A 32 4.64 10.76 8.94
C ASN A 32 4.37 10.78 10.46
N PRO A 33 3.22 10.25 10.92
CA PRO A 33 2.94 10.22 12.35
C PRO A 33 4.00 9.42 13.10
N SER A 34 4.32 9.88 14.31
CA SER A 34 5.18 9.16 15.24
C SER A 34 4.56 7.82 15.66
N ASP A 35 5.37 6.94 16.22
CA ASP A 35 4.90 5.63 16.72
C ASP A 35 3.83 5.80 17.81
N GLU A 36 3.93 6.85 18.62
CA GLU A 36 2.93 7.12 19.67
C GLU A 36 1.62 7.64 19.08
N GLU A 37 1.67 8.52 18.06
CA GLU A 37 0.48 8.96 17.33
C GLU A 37 -0.18 7.79 16.61
N LEU A 38 0.59 6.93 15.95
CA LEU A 38 0.07 5.70 15.34
C LEU A 38 -0.59 4.80 16.37
N ARG A 39 0.00 4.67 17.57
CA ARG A 39 -0.56 3.88 18.66
C ARG A 39 -1.91 4.41 19.14
N VAL A 40 -2.05 5.73 19.20
CA VAL A 40 -3.34 6.36 19.55
C VAL A 40 -4.38 6.09 18.46
N LEU A 41 -4.01 6.26 17.19
CA LEU A 41 -4.90 6.00 16.05
C LEU A 41 -5.39 4.54 16.03
N VAL A 42 -4.49 3.60 16.22
CA VAL A 42 -4.83 2.16 16.28
C VAL A 42 -5.71 1.84 17.46
N GLY A 43 -5.49 2.50 18.61
CA GLY A 43 -6.31 2.32 19.81
C GLY A 43 -7.77 2.75 19.61
N ASN A 44 -8.02 3.63 18.66
CA ASN A 44 -9.35 4.14 18.31
C ASN A 44 -9.94 3.44 17.07
N GLU A 45 -9.18 2.56 16.42
CA GLU A 45 -9.60 1.90 15.19
C GLU A 45 -10.66 0.83 15.48
N LEU A 46 -11.76 0.87 14.72
CA LEU A 46 -12.81 -0.14 14.80
C LEU A 46 -12.27 -1.52 14.34
N GLY A 47 -12.57 -2.57 15.10
CA GLY A 47 -12.10 -3.92 14.79
C GLY A 47 -10.73 -4.25 15.38
N VAL A 48 -10.04 -3.27 16.00
CA VAL A 48 -8.81 -3.52 16.74
C VAL A 48 -9.13 -3.75 18.22
N ARG A 49 -8.57 -4.82 18.78
CA ARG A 49 -8.70 -5.15 20.22
C ARG A 49 -7.37 -4.97 20.92
N LYS A 50 -7.42 -4.52 22.16
CA LYS A 50 -6.23 -4.46 23.02
C LYS A 50 -6.20 -5.69 23.94
N THR A 51 -5.08 -6.39 23.96
CA THR A 51 -4.87 -7.51 24.88
C THR A 51 -4.64 -7.04 26.32
N ILE A 52 -4.72 -7.95 27.28
CA ILE A 52 -4.37 -7.67 28.68
C ILE A 52 -2.90 -7.24 28.85
N TYR A 53 -2.04 -7.55 27.90
CA TYR A 53 -0.63 -7.16 27.87
C TYR A 53 -0.41 -5.81 27.14
N GLY A 54 -1.48 -5.14 26.70
CA GLY A 54 -1.37 -3.85 26.02
C GLY A 54 -1.06 -3.92 24.53
N ASN A 55 -0.94 -5.11 23.95
CA ASN A 55 -0.75 -5.29 22.51
C ASN A 55 -2.06 -5.11 21.73
N PHE A 56 -1.95 -4.66 20.49
CA PHE A 56 -3.10 -4.59 19.59
C PHE A 56 -3.25 -5.86 18.76
N VAL A 57 -4.48 -6.26 18.54
CA VAL A 57 -4.87 -7.35 17.65
C VAL A 57 -5.85 -6.78 16.64
N ALA A 58 -5.41 -6.66 15.40
CA ALA A 58 -6.25 -6.30 14.27
C ALA A 58 -6.69 -7.58 13.56
N GLU A 59 -7.97 -7.66 13.26
CA GLU A 59 -8.51 -8.71 12.39
C GLU A 59 -8.45 -8.22 10.95
N SER A 60 -7.82 -9.00 10.09
CA SER A 60 -7.80 -8.75 8.65
C SER A 60 -8.38 -9.94 7.92
N GLU A 61 -8.88 -9.68 6.72
CA GLU A 61 -9.31 -10.74 5.84
C GLU A 61 -8.17 -11.74 5.56
N PRO A 62 -8.46 -13.02 5.37
CA PRO A 62 -7.46 -14.04 5.09
C PRO A 62 -6.84 -13.80 3.71
N SER A 63 -6.04 -12.77 3.60
CA SER A 63 -5.36 -12.34 2.38
C SER A 63 -4.07 -13.11 2.10
N SER A 64 -3.84 -14.23 2.79
CA SER A 64 -2.76 -15.17 2.45
C SER A 64 -2.79 -15.62 0.98
N ARG A 65 -3.93 -15.45 0.32
CA ARG A 65 -4.16 -15.71 -1.10
C ARG A 65 -4.10 -14.46 -1.98
N ALA A 66 -3.66 -13.33 -1.49
CA ALA A 66 -3.62 -12.07 -2.23
C ALA A 66 -2.84 -12.16 -3.56
N ALA A 67 -1.89 -13.08 -3.67
CA ALA A 67 -1.20 -13.34 -4.94
C ALA A 67 -2.15 -13.69 -6.10
N MET A 68 -3.29 -14.31 -5.81
CA MET A 68 -4.31 -14.66 -6.83
C MET A 68 -4.99 -13.42 -7.43
N PHE A 69 -5.03 -12.32 -6.69
CA PHE A 69 -5.68 -11.06 -7.08
C PHE A 69 -4.69 -10.02 -7.59
N THR A 70 -3.39 -10.36 -7.55
CA THR A 70 -2.31 -9.46 -7.93
C THR A 70 -1.96 -9.61 -9.40
N LYS A 71 -2.05 -8.49 -10.13
CA LYS A 71 -1.53 -8.38 -11.51
C LYS A 71 -0.48 -7.27 -11.54
N ASN A 72 0.55 -7.43 -12.35
CA ASN A 72 1.55 -6.40 -12.61
C ASN A 72 1.51 -5.97 -14.07
N GLY A 73 1.87 -4.71 -14.33
CA GLY A 73 1.80 -4.11 -15.66
C GLY A 73 2.91 -4.56 -16.63
N VAL A 74 3.86 -5.39 -16.17
CA VAL A 74 4.87 -6.01 -17.07
C VAL A 74 4.33 -7.29 -17.67
N ASP A 75 3.76 -8.16 -16.86
CA ASP A 75 3.28 -9.47 -17.30
C ASP A 75 1.87 -9.41 -17.88
N CYS A 76 1.11 -8.38 -17.55
CA CYS A 76 -0.28 -8.21 -17.96
C CYS A 76 -0.50 -6.85 -18.61
N SER A 77 -1.25 -6.83 -19.70
CA SER A 77 -1.76 -5.57 -20.26
C SER A 77 -2.84 -5.00 -19.35
N PHE A 78 -2.68 -3.74 -18.95
CA PHE A 78 -3.68 -2.98 -18.20
C PHE A 78 -4.67 -2.30 -19.15
N GLY A 79 -5.86 -1.99 -18.64
CA GLY A 79 -6.94 -1.42 -19.45
C GLY A 79 -8.08 -0.84 -18.62
N GLU A 80 -9.31 -1.13 -19.02
CA GLU A 80 -10.53 -0.59 -18.37
C GLU A 80 -10.68 -0.99 -16.90
N GLU A 81 -10.22 -2.19 -16.53
CA GLU A 81 -10.28 -2.66 -15.12
C GLU A 81 -9.42 -1.77 -14.22
N GLU A 82 -8.22 -1.41 -14.70
CA GLU A 82 -7.30 -0.56 -13.94
C GLU A 82 -7.78 0.88 -13.91
N GLN A 83 -8.34 1.39 -15.00
CA GLN A 83 -8.99 2.71 -15.01
C GLN A 83 -10.13 2.78 -14.01
N LYS A 84 -10.95 1.74 -13.94
CA LYS A 84 -12.04 1.63 -12.96
C LYS A 84 -11.48 1.56 -11.54
N LEU A 85 -10.42 0.79 -11.31
CA LEU A 85 -9.76 0.67 -10.00
C LEU A 85 -9.27 2.04 -9.51
N LEU A 86 -8.59 2.81 -10.36
CA LEU A 86 -8.09 4.15 -10.00
C LEU A 86 -9.23 5.11 -9.69
N THR A 87 -10.29 5.10 -10.49
CA THR A 87 -11.50 5.90 -10.22
C THR A 87 -12.16 5.51 -8.89
N GLN A 88 -12.22 4.22 -8.56
CA GLN A 88 -12.73 3.73 -7.29
C GLN A 88 -11.84 4.18 -6.12
N CYS A 89 -10.51 4.14 -6.31
CA CYS A 89 -9.54 4.61 -5.32
C CYS A 89 -9.75 6.09 -4.98
N GLU A 90 -9.83 6.95 -5.99
CA GLU A 90 -10.11 8.38 -5.81
C GLU A 90 -11.43 8.61 -5.07
N LYS A 91 -12.48 7.94 -5.50
CA LYS A 91 -13.82 8.06 -4.89
C LYS A 91 -13.83 7.60 -3.44
N ALA A 92 -13.22 6.45 -3.15
CA ALA A 92 -13.23 5.87 -1.81
C ALA A 92 -12.40 6.68 -0.81
N LEU A 93 -11.31 7.30 -1.25
CA LEU A 93 -10.44 8.11 -0.40
C LEU A 93 -10.83 9.60 -0.36
N ALA A 94 -11.78 10.01 -1.21
CA ALA A 94 -12.34 11.36 -1.16
C ALA A 94 -13.09 11.58 0.15
N GLY A 95 -12.66 12.57 0.95
CA GLY A 95 -13.28 12.88 2.25
C GLY A 95 -12.79 12.04 3.43
N GLU A 96 -12.04 10.96 3.20
CA GLU A 96 -11.40 10.18 4.28
C GLU A 96 -10.21 10.96 4.87
N ARG A 97 -9.98 10.79 6.19
CA ARG A 97 -8.68 11.15 6.78
C ARG A 97 -7.67 10.08 6.37
N LEU A 98 -6.53 10.53 5.86
CA LEU A 98 -5.48 9.66 5.35
C LEU A 98 -4.24 9.71 6.24
N ILE A 99 -3.56 8.58 6.33
CA ILE A 99 -2.23 8.45 6.90
C ILE A 99 -1.26 8.24 5.76
N SER A 100 -0.19 9.05 5.69
CA SER A 100 0.95 8.86 4.79
C SER A 100 2.19 8.57 5.63
N VAL A 101 2.87 7.46 5.36
CA VAL A 101 4.07 7.06 6.09
C VAL A 101 5.20 6.78 5.13
N ASP A 102 6.31 7.49 5.32
CA ASP A 102 7.56 7.27 4.59
C ASP A 102 8.52 6.40 5.40
N ARG A 103 9.23 5.49 4.75
CA ARG A 103 10.21 4.59 5.38
C ARG A 103 11.37 4.28 4.42
N ILE A 104 12.52 3.93 5.00
CA ILE A 104 13.66 3.38 4.28
C ILE A 104 13.58 1.86 4.31
N VAL A 105 13.76 1.24 3.16
CA VAL A 105 13.74 -0.22 2.98
C VAL A 105 15.18 -0.75 2.96
N GLY A 106 15.47 -1.71 3.82
CA GLY A 106 16.83 -2.23 3.98
C GLY A 106 17.67 -1.38 4.93
N GLY A 107 18.98 -1.24 4.66
CA GLY A 107 19.87 -0.39 5.44
C GLY A 107 19.75 1.09 5.06
N GLU A 108 20.29 1.98 5.89
CA GLU A 108 20.27 3.44 5.65
C GLU A 108 20.88 3.81 4.28
N ASP A 109 21.90 3.08 3.84
CA ASP A 109 22.59 3.29 2.56
C ASP A 109 21.88 2.66 1.37
N SER A 110 20.72 2.01 1.55
CA SER A 110 20.04 1.29 0.46
C SER A 110 19.53 2.20 -0.64
N GLY A 111 19.25 3.46 -0.32
CA GLY A 111 18.60 4.41 -1.22
C GLY A 111 17.19 4.02 -1.64
N THR A 112 16.65 2.94 -1.07
CA THR A 112 15.33 2.41 -1.40
C THR A 112 14.32 2.90 -0.37
N THR A 113 13.23 3.47 -0.84
CA THR A 113 12.22 4.10 0.02
C THR A 113 10.83 3.58 -0.29
N VAL A 114 9.95 3.61 0.69
CA VAL A 114 8.55 3.25 0.52
C VAL A 114 7.64 4.30 1.16
N LYS A 115 6.60 4.68 0.44
CA LYS A 115 5.49 5.49 0.94
C LYS A 115 4.23 4.61 1.03
N LEU A 116 3.60 4.60 2.20
CA LEU A 116 2.31 3.98 2.43
C LEU A 116 1.24 5.05 2.57
N ILE A 117 0.16 4.96 1.80
CA ILE A 117 -1.01 5.84 1.89
C ILE A 117 -2.24 4.99 2.19
N ILE A 118 -2.89 5.27 3.31
CA ILE A 118 -4.03 4.50 3.80
C ILE A 118 -5.08 5.40 4.45
N PRO A 119 -6.37 5.01 4.48
CA PRO A 119 -7.35 5.68 5.31
C PRO A 119 -7.03 5.47 6.81
N GLU A 120 -7.35 6.44 7.65
CA GLU A 120 -7.09 6.38 9.10
C GLU A 120 -7.63 5.09 9.74
N ARG A 121 -8.75 4.58 9.24
CA ARG A 121 -9.34 3.30 9.69
C ARG A 121 -8.51 2.05 9.36
N PHE A 122 -7.35 2.21 8.75
CA PHE A 122 -6.33 1.16 8.52
C PHE A 122 -5.02 1.47 9.25
N ALA A 123 -5.05 2.29 10.30
CA ALA A 123 -3.87 2.72 11.06
C ALA A 123 -3.01 1.53 11.54
N HIS A 124 -3.64 0.38 11.85
CA HIS A 124 -2.92 -0.84 12.25
C HIS A 124 -1.91 -1.32 11.20
N VAL A 125 -2.12 -1.03 9.91
CA VAL A 125 -1.18 -1.40 8.84
C VAL A 125 0.11 -0.60 8.99
N ALA A 126 0.01 0.72 9.16
CA ALA A 126 1.16 1.59 9.40
C ALA A 126 1.86 1.25 10.71
N TYR A 127 1.10 1.11 11.80
CA TYR A 127 1.62 0.77 13.12
C TYR A 127 2.34 -0.57 13.15
N GLY A 128 1.75 -1.60 12.54
CA GLY A 128 2.38 -2.92 12.46
C GLY A 128 3.60 -2.94 11.53
N GLY A 129 3.62 -2.07 10.51
CA GLY A 129 4.74 -1.92 9.58
C GLY A 129 5.94 -1.16 10.13
N ARG A 130 5.80 -0.41 11.24
CA ARG A 130 6.84 0.45 11.79
C ARG A 130 8.17 -0.26 12.13
N ASN A 131 8.09 -1.54 12.44
CA ASN A 131 9.25 -2.36 12.77
C ASN A 131 9.84 -3.11 11.56
N LEU A 132 9.25 -2.94 10.37
CA LEU A 132 9.72 -3.60 9.16
C LEU A 132 10.74 -2.75 8.40
N TYR A 133 10.68 -1.44 8.57
CA TYR A 133 11.44 -0.46 7.81
C TYR A 133 11.94 0.64 8.72
N LEU A 134 13.04 1.29 8.34
CA LEU A 134 13.61 2.38 9.10
C LEU A 134 12.78 3.68 8.93
N PRO A 135 12.71 4.52 9.97
CA PRO A 135 12.08 5.83 9.84
C PRO A 135 12.89 6.73 8.91
N VAL A 136 12.24 7.79 8.42
CA VAL A 136 12.88 8.85 7.65
C VAL A 136 12.99 10.12 8.50
N GLU A 137 13.98 10.94 8.24
CA GLU A 137 14.13 12.26 8.89
C GLU A 137 13.33 13.34 8.15
N GLU A 138 13.20 13.20 6.83
CA GLU A 138 12.49 14.15 5.98
C GLU A 138 11.46 13.44 5.10
N GLU A 139 10.44 14.18 4.67
CA GLU A 139 9.43 13.67 3.76
C GLU A 139 10.05 13.27 2.41
N ILE A 140 9.62 12.12 1.89
CA ILE A 140 10.07 11.62 0.60
C ILE A 140 9.08 12.05 -0.48
N GLU A 141 9.51 12.91 -1.40
CA GLU A 141 8.66 13.37 -2.51
C GLU A 141 8.43 12.25 -3.54
N GLN A 142 9.47 11.55 -3.94
CA GLN A 142 9.43 10.50 -4.94
C GLN A 142 9.96 9.18 -4.37
N PRO A 143 9.10 8.37 -3.73
CA PRO A 143 9.52 7.09 -3.17
C PRO A 143 9.81 6.08 -4.30
N THR A 144 10.71 5.12 -4.01
CA THR A 144 10.93 3.97 -4.90
C THR A 144 9.67 3.14 -5.03
N TYR A 145 8.99 2.91 -3.90
CA TYR A 145 7.72 2.19 -3.83
C TYR A 145 6.64 3.05 -3.21
N GLU A 146 5.48 3.00 -3.80
CA GLU A 146 4.29 3.61 -3.22
C GLU A 146 3.19 2.57 -3.11
N ILE A 147 2.58 2.48 -1.96
CA ILE A 147 1.52 1.51 -1.67
C ILE A 147 0.30 2.28 -1.20
N VAL A 148 -0.77 2.21 -1.96
CA VAL A 148 -2.06 2.79 -1.61
C VAL A 148 -3.03 1.67 -1.31
N MET A 149 -3.63 1.70 -0.12
CA MET A 149 -4.65 0.74 0.27
C MET A 149 -5.96 1.47 0.53
N PHE A 150 -7.05 0.93 0.02
CA PHE A 150 -8.37 1.49 0.24
C PHE A 150 -9.45 0.42 0.30
N ALA A 151 -10.60 0.80 0.80
CA ALA A 151 -11.80 -0.02 0.73
C ALA A 151 -12.96 0.81 0.19
N ASP A 152 -13.79 0.20 -0.62
CA ASP A 152 -15.02 0.80 -1.11
C ASP A 152 -16.25 0.34 -0.30
N GLU A 153 -17.46 0.67 -0.77
CA GLU A 153 -18.72 0.38 -0.08
C GLU A 153 -18.96 -1.10 0.20
N ALA A 154 -18.27 -2.00 -0.51
CA ALA A 154 -18.38 -3.45 -0.29
C ALA A 154 -17.61 -3.92 0.94
N PHE A 155 -16.71 -3.07 1.50
CA PHE A 155 -15.87 -3.42 2.63
C PHE A 155 -16.47 -2.96 3.96
N GLU A 156 -16.90 -3.92 4.76
CA GLU A 156 -17.37 -3.67 6.11
C GLU A 156 -16.34 -4.16 7.13
N VAL A 157 -15.50 -3.24 7.66
CA VAL A 157 -14.40 -3.52 8.61
C VAL A 157 -14.87 -4.22 9.89
N ASN A 158 -16.15 -4.22 10.18
CA ASN A 158 -16.66 -4.64 11.49
C ASN A 158 -17.49 -5.88 11.40
N LYS A 159 -17.10 -6.88 10.65
CA LYS A 159 -18.09 -7.92 10.66
C LYS A 159 -17.58 -9.33 10.53
N SER A 160 -18.17 -10.12 11.31
CA SER A 160 -18.22 -11.57 11.30
C SER A 160 -18.42 -12.23 9.90
N LYS A 161 -18.44 -11.45 8.83
CA LYS A 161 -18.52 -11.96 7.47
C LYS A 161 -17.27 -11.54 6.70
N PRO A 162 -16.44 -12.50 6.30
CA PRO A 162 -15.32 -12.21 5.42
C PRO A 162 -15.82 -11.64 4.10
N LEU A 163 -15.07 -10.67 3.53
CA LEU A 163 -15.32 -10.21 2.17
C LEU A 163 -15.23 -11.37 1.21
N PRO A 164 -16.09 -11.41 0.19
CA PRO A 164 -15.90 -12.33 -0.92
C PRO A 164 -14.51 -12.09 -1.53
N GLU A 165 -13.71 -13.14 -1.70
CA GLU A 165 -12.36 -13.06 -2.27
C GLU A 165 -12.31 -12.27 -3.61
N LYS A 166 -13.38 -12.36 -4.40
CA LYS A 166 -13.53 -11.65 -5.68
C LYS A 166 -13.53 -10.12 -5.58
N ASP A 167 -13.78 -9.55 -4.39
CA ASP A 167 -13.80 -8.10 -4.18
C ASP A 167 -12.41 -7.53 -3.94
N ILE A 168 -11.40 -8.38 -3.68
CA ILE A 168 -10.01 -7.94 -3.54
C ILE A 168 -9.41 -7.72 -4.92
N THR A 169 -8.76 -6.58 -5.11
CA THR A 169 -8.07 -6.25 -6.35
C THR A 169 -6.72 -5.62 -6.02
N ILE A 170 -5.63 -6.17 -6.56
CA ILE A 170 -4.28 -5.67 -6.34
C ILE A 170 -3.60 -5.48 -7.68
N ARG A 171 -3.04 -4.30 -7.90
CA ARG A 171 -2.30 -3.95 -9.12
C ARG A 171 -0.95 -3.32 -8.78
N LEU A 172 0.08 -3.75 -9.49
CA LEU A 172 1.42 -3.15 -9.43
C LEU A 172 1.75 -2.54 -10.80
N ALA A 173 2.02 -1.24 -10.81
CA ALA A 173 2.49 -0.51 -11.97
C ALA A 173 3.95 -0.12 -11.78
N MET A 174 4.85 -0.58 -12.66
CA MET A 174 6.21 -0.09 -12.73
C MET A 174 6.29 1.00 -13.79
N LEU A 175 6.68 2.19 -13.36
CA LEU A 175 6.85 3.35 -14.24
C LEU A 175 8.20 3.30 -14.96
N ASP A 176 8.33 4.06 -16.04
CA ASP A 176 9.57 4.14 -16.83
C ASP A 176 10.78 4.61 -16.02
N ASN A 177 10.55 5.46 -15.01
CA ASN A 177 11.59 5.91 -14.08
C ASN A 177 11.97 4.88 -13.00
N GLY A 178 11.37 3.70 -12.99
CA GLY A 178 11.61 2.64 -12.02
C GLY A 178 10.82 2.73 -10.73
N ARG A 179 10.00 3.77 -10.53
CA ARG A 179 9.06 3.84 -9.40
C ARG A 179 7.99 2.75 -9.55
N VAL A 180 7.66 2.07 -8.48
CA VAL A 180 6.61 1.04 -8.46
C VAL A 180 5.46 1.49 -7.58
N ILE A 181 4.26 1.47 -8.13
CA ILE A 181 3.05 1.84 -7.41
C ILE A 181 2.15 0.62 -7.27
N LYS A 182 1.79 0.29 -6.04
CA LYS A 182 0.86 -0.77 -5.70
C LYS A 182 -0.45 -0.17 -5.21
N VAL A 183 -1.53 -0.53 -5.86
CA VAL A 183 -2.89 -0.17 -5.43
C VAL A 183 -3.61 -1.42 -4.95
N VAL A 184 -4.11 -1.38 -3.72
CA VAL A 184 -4.79 -2.49 -3.04
C VAL A 184 -6.19 -2.07 -2.68
N ARG A 185 -7.17 -2.73 -3.29
CA ARG A 185 -8.59 -2.54 -3.00
C ARG A 185 -9.10 -3.65 -2.11
N ASN A 186 -9.86 -3.28 -1.08
CA ASN A 186 -10.59 -4.19 -0.19
C ASN A 186 -9.73 -5.20 0.57
N SER A 187 -8.51 -4.80 0.95
CA SER A 187 -7.69 -5.53 1.91
C SER A 187 -7.06 -4.56 2.90
N ASN A 188 -7.21 -4.87 4.19
CA ASN A 188 -6.58 -4.15 5.29
C ASN A 188 -5.43 -4.96 5.91
N TYR A 189 -4.97 -5.98 5.20
CA TYR A 189 -3.93 -6.89 5.69
C TYR A 189 -2.55 -6.23 5.68
N ILE A 190 -1.90 -6.20 6.85
CA ILE A 190 -0.55 -5.64 6.99
C ILE A 190 0.47 -6.27 6.04
N GLY A 191 0.26 -7.55 5.71
CA GLY A 191 1.11 -8.24 4.74
C GLY A 191 1.13 -7.61 3.36
N GLU A 192 0.11 -6.83 2.98
CA GLU A 192 0.12 -6.12 1.70
C GLU A 192 1.15 -5.00 1.66
N TYR A 193 1.43 -4.37 2.79
CA TYR A 193 2.54 -3.43 2.93
C TYR A 193 3.89 -4.13 2.74
N LYS A 194 4.16 -5.19 3.51
CA LYS A 194 5.39 -5.98 3.42
C LYS A 194 5.55 -6.63 2.04
N LYS A 195 4.54 -7.35 1.59
CA LYS A 195 4.56 -8.08 0.30
C LYS A 195 4.62 -7.15 -0.90
N GLY A 196 4.12 -5.91 -0.77
CA GLY A 196 4.22 -4.91 -1.81
C GLY A 196 5.66 -4.55 -2.14
N VAL A 197 6.43 -4.21 -1.13
CA VAL A 197 7.86 -3.95 -1.26
C VAL A 197 8.58 -5.20 -1.78
N PHE A 198 8.26 -6.36 -1.22
CA PHE A 198 8.86 -7.62 -1.59
C PHE A 198 8.67 -7.97 -3.07
N ALA A 199 7.44 -7.90 -3.56
CA ALA A 199 7.13 -8.16 -4.97
C ALA A 199 7.77 -7.11 -5.90
N SER A 200 7.86 -5.87 -5.45
CA SER A 200 8.49 -4.79 -6.21
C SER A 200 9.99 -4.98 -6.32
N GLU A 201 10.66 -5.39 -5.23
CA GLU A 201 12.11 -5.69 -5.24
C GLU A 201 12.42 -6.89 -6.13
N ASP A 202 11.66 -7.99 -6.04
CA ASP A 202 11.82 -9.14 -6.93
C ASP A 202 11.73 -8.72 -8.40
N TRP A 203 10.77 -7.88 -8.70
CA TRP A 203 10.52 -7.39 -10.05
C TRP A 203 11.64 -6.47 -10.56
N LEU A 204 12.07 -5.48 -9.75
CA LEU A 204 13.18 -4.60 -10.10
C LEU A 204 14.51 -5.34 -10.22
N ALA A 205 14.78 -6.30 -9.30
CA ALA A 205 15.98 -7.13 -9.37
C ALA A 205 16.06 -7.87 -10.72
N LYS A 206 14.98 -8.49 -11.15
CA LYS A 206 14.92 -9.25 -12.41
C LYS A 206 14.97 -8.35 -13.64
N THR A 207 14.24 -7.24 -13.63
CA THR A 207 14.02 -6.45 -14.86
C THR A 207 15.00 -5.30 -15.06
N ARG A 208 15.58 -4.77 -13.98
CA ARG A 208 16.42 -3.57 -14.03
C ARG A 208 17.83 -3.77 -13.50
N ARG A 209 18.02 -4.68 -12.54
CA ARG A 209 19.30 -4.87 -11.87
C ARG A 209 20.03 -6.16 -12.27
N GLY A 210 19.40 -7.03 -13.09
CA GLY A 210 19.99 -8.30 -13.54
C GLY A 210 20.29 -9.27 -12.39
N GLY A 211 19.54 -9.18 -11.30
CA GLY A 211 19.74 -9.93 -10.07
C GLY A 211 18.61 -10.91 -9.78
N ILE A 212 18.78 -11.64 -8.69
CA ILE A 212 17.77 -12.54 -8.14
C ILE A 212 17.41 -12.00 -6.74
N PHE A 213 16.13 -11.90 -6.46
CA PHE A 213 15.62 -11.58 -5.13
C PHE A 213 15.12 -12.86 -4.45
N LEU A 214 15.56 -13.10 -3.22
CA LEU A 214 15.22 -14.32 -2.48
C LEU A 214 14.36 -13.99 -1.27
N HIS A 215 13.26 -14.73 -1.12
CA HIS A 215 12.47 -14.73 0.10
C HIS A 215 13.13 -15.68 1.12
N ALA A 216 14.18 -15.21 1.76
CA ALA A 216 14.96 -16.01 2.69
C ALA A 216 15.45 -15.15 3.87
N GLY A 217 15.78 -15.81 4.97
CA GLY A 217 16.57 -15.19 6.03
C GLY A 217 18.05 -15.20 5.60
N CYS A 218 18.74 -14.09 5.80
CA CYS A 218 20.19 -14.00 5.64
C CYS A 218 20.82 -13.85 7.02
N ARG A 219 21.88 -14.58 7.27
CA ARG A 219 22.73 -14.45 8.44
C ARG A 219 24.16 -14.35 7.97
N GLU A 220 24.84 -13.33 8.42
CA GLU A 220 26.28 -13.16 8.28
C GLU A 220 26.94 -13.74 9.53
N ASP A 221 27.92 -14.63 9.37
CA ASP A 221 28.67 -15.29 10.46
C ASP A 221 29.93 -14.48 10.83
#